data_92566e1647731a9b09f4b0a6760c4dce
#
_entry.id   92566e1647731a9b09f4b0a6760c4dce
#
_cell.length_a   1.000
_cell.length_b   1.000
_cell.length_c   1.000
_cell.angle_alpha   90.00
_cell.angle_beta   90.00
_cell.angle_gamma   90.00
#
_symmetry.space_group_name_H-M   'P 1'
#
loop_
_entity.id
_entity.type
_entity.pdbx_description
1 polymer ?
#
loop_
_entity_poly.entity_id
_entity_poly.type
_entity_poly.pdbx_seq_one_letter_code
_entity_poly.pdbx_strand_id
1 'polypeptide(L)'
;MTQTKSEPRTYRGGCHCGGLRVEADLNVLEPASPYHAACRCNCTFCRRRGAVTMLIPPSAFRVIEARTEARYVPKPEVGAFVFCAVCGVHVYGTGHMEMLGGDFVTVNLDALDEVPRAEVQVGILDGRDETWTIVGQGPLIG
;
A
#
# COMPACT_ATOMS: atom_id res chain seq x y z
N MET A 1 28.55 7.95 11.14
CA MET A 1 28.23 6.95 10.17
C MET A 1 26.90 7.23 9.49
N THR A 2 26.89 7.11 8.20
CA THR A 2 25.68 7.42 7.45
C THR A 2 24.73 6.23 7.47
N GLN A 3 23.51 6.46 7.85
CA GLN A 3 22.50 5.44 7.77
C GLN A 3 22.21 5.14 6.30
N THR A 4 22.09 3.86 5.96
CA THR A 4 21.69 3.49 4.62
C THR A 4 20.18 3.68 4.47
N LYS A 5 19.78 4.52 3.53
CA LYS A 5 18.37 4.73 3.24
C LYS A 5 17.72 3.52 2.56
N SER A 6 18.54 2.57 2.09
CA SER A 6 18.05 1.37 1.43
C SER A 6 17.54 0.31 2.39
N GLU A 7 17.76 0.47 3.68
CA GLU A 7 17.27 -0.50 4.66
C GLU A 7 15.79 -0.26 4.96
N PRO A 8 14.96 -1.32 4.92
CA PRO A 8 13.56 -1.18 5.27
C PRO A 8 13.40 -0.91 6.77
N ARG A 9 12.34 -0.21 7.12
CA ARG A 9 11.94 0.02 8.50
C ARG A 9 10.59 -0.61 8.73
N THR A 10 10.33 -1.05 9.95
CA THR A 10 9.03 -1.60 10.31
C THR A 10 8.08 -0.48 10.72
N TYR A 11 6.96 -0.39 10.02
CA TYR A 11 5.89 0.54 10.33
C TYR A 11 4.69 -0.22 10.85
N ARG A 12 4.00 0.36 11.81
CA ARG A 12 2.78 -0.20 12.39
C ARG A 12 1.60 0.68 12.03
N GLY A 13 0.43 0.07 11.95
CA GLY A 13 -0.78 0.80 11.70
C GLY A 13 -1.98 -0.10 11.62
N GLY A 14 -3.01 0.39 10.96
CA GLY A 14 -4.25 -0.34 10.78
C GLY A 14 -5.43 0.58 10.60
N CYS A 15 -6.61 0.08 10.94
CA CYS A 15 -7.83 0.84 10.83
C CYS A 15 -8.00 1.82 12.00
N HIS A 16 -8.99 2.67 11.90
CA HIS A 16 -9.25 3.70 12.91
C HIS A 16 -9.69 3.10 14.26
N CYS A 17 -10.57 2.11 14.24
CA CYS A 17 -11.10 1.54 15.49
C CYS A 17 -10.18 0.52 16.16
N GLY A 18 -9.10 0.11 15.50
CA GLY A 18 -8.13 -0.82 16.07
C GLY A 18 -8.42 -2.30 15.87
N GLY A 19 -9.54 -2.64 15.25
CA GLY A 19 -9.91 -4.04 15.03
C GLY A 19 -9.13 -4.73 13.92
N LEU A 20 -8.39 -3.96 13.12
CA LEU A 20 -7.52 -4.46 12.06
C LEU A 20 -6.17 -3.76 12.19
N ARG A 21 -5.13 -4.52 12.60
CA ARG A 21 -3.79 -3.97 12.86
C ARG A 21 -2.74 -4.75 12.07
N VAL A 22 -1.77 -4.03 11.54
CA VAL A 22 -0.73 -4.62 10.69
C VAL A 22 0.65 -4.05 10.99
N GLU A 23 1.67 -4.77 10.52
CA GLU A 23 3.06 -4.28 10.47
C GLU A 23 3.58 -4.52 9.06
N ALA A 24 4.37 -3.58 8.57
CA ALA A 24 4.97 -3.67 7.25
C ALA A 24 6.40 -3.16 7.27
N ASP A 25 7.28 -3.90 6.60
CA ASP A 25 8.67 -3.50 6.43
C ASP A 25 8.78 -2.77 5.10
N LEU A 26 9.03 -1.47 5.16
CA LEU A 26 9.00 -0.58 4.00
C LEU A 26 10.27 0.26 3.91
N ASN A 27 10.67 0.53 2.69
CA ASN A 27 11.67 1.55 2.39
C ASN A 27 10.97 2.66 1.62
N VAL A 28 10.30 3.56 2.35
CA VAL A 28 9.41 4.57 1.74
C VAL A 28 10.15 5.64 0.95
N LEU A 29 11.42 5.90 1.28
CA LEU A 29 12.21 6.94 0.63
C LEU A 29 13.05 6.42 -0.53
N GLU A 30 13.41 5.14 -0.50
CA GLU A 30 14.24 4.52 -1.54
C GLU A 30 13.67 3.16 -1.93
N PRO A 31 12.52 3.15 -2.63
CA PRO A 31 11.91 1.89 -3.03
C PRO A 31 12.81 1.13 -4.04
N ALA A 32 12.65 -0.19 -4.08
CA ALA A 32 13.47 -1.07 -4.92
C ALA A 32 13.29 -0.82 -6.41
N SER A 33 12.12 -0.36 -6.82
CA SER A 33 11.82 -0.03 -8.22
C SER A 33 10.64 0.94 -8.26
N PRO A 34 10.35 1.55 -9.43
CA PRO A 34 9.17 2.41 -9.57
C PRO A 34 7.87 1.71 -9.24
N TYR A 35 7.78 0.39 -9.46
CA TYR A 35 6.58 -0.37 -9.14
C TYR A 35 6.42 -0.61 -7.64
N HIS A 36 7.50 -0.49 -6.87
CA HIS A 36 7.49 -0.63 -5.41
C HIS A 36 7.43 0.71 -4.70
N ALA A 37 7.43 1.80 -5.45
CA ALA A 37 7.33 3.14 -4.89
C ALA A 37 5.89 3.45 -4.44
N ALA A 38 5.75 4.46 -3.59
CA ALA A 38 4.44 4.94 -3.20
C ALA A 38 3.69 5.44 -4.43
N CYS A 39 2.49 4.93 -4.65
CA CYS A 39 1.71 5.35 -5.81
C CYS A 39 0.21 5.39 -5.51
N ARG A 40 -0.45 6.19 -6.32
CA ARG A 40 -1.90 6.33 -6.33
C ARG A 40 -2.38 5.98 -7.73
N CYS A 41 -3.21 4.95 -7.84
CA CYS A 41 -3.77 4.56 -9.13
C CYS A 41 -4.94 5.48 -9.47
N ASN A 42 -5.04 5.88 -10.73
CA ASN A 42 -6.13 6.77 -11.18
C ASN A 42 -7.37 6.03 -11.71
N CYS A 43 -7.44 4.70 -11.56
CA CYS A 43 -8.64 3.96 -11.94
C CYS A 43 -9.83 4.36 -11.08
N THR A 44 -11.05 4.04 -11.53
CA THR A 44 -12.25 4.46 -10.82
C THR A 44 -12.32 3.96 -9.39
N PHE A 45 -11.89 2.74 -9.15
CA PHE A 45 -11.90 2.16 -7.81
C PHE A 45 -10.88 2.82 -6.90
N CYS A 46 -9.62 2.86 -7.32
CA CYS A 46 -8.54 3.41 -6.49
C CYS A 46 -8.72 4.91 -6.24
N ARG A 47 -9.20 5.64 -7.23
CA ARG A 47 -9.49 7.06 -7.07
C ARG A 47 -10.56 7.30 -6.02
N ARG A 48 -11.61 6.47 -6.02
CA ARG A 48 -12.73 6.63 -5.09
C ARG A 48 -12.37 6.30 -3.65
N ARG A 49 -11.50 5.30 -3.43
CA ARG A 49 -11.06 5.00 -2.07
C ARG A 49 -9.91 5.87 -1.59
N GLY A 50 -9.21 6.56 -2.50
CA GLY A 50 -8.18 7.54 -2.14
C GLY A 50 -6.92 6.98 -1.49
N ALA A 51 -6.59 5.72 -1.71
CA ALA A 51 -5.45 5.10 -1.07
C ALA A 51 -4.13 5.41 -1.77
N VAL A 52 -3.09 5.63 -1.00
CA VAL A 52 -1.70 5.66 -1.47
C VAL A 52 -1.05 4.38 -0.99
N THR A 53 -0.57 3.56 -1.91
CA THR A 53 -0.06 2.24 -1.55
C THR A 53 1.37 2.02 -2.00
N MET A 54 2.04 1.10 -1.29
CA MET A 54 3.32 0.54 -1.72
C MET A 54 3.18 -0.96 -1.84
N LEU A 55 3.82 -1.53 -2.84
CA LEU A 55 3.82 -2.95 -3.11
C LEU A 55 5.03 -3.59 -2.45
N ILE A 56 4.78 -4.62 -1.63
CA ILE A 56 5.83 -5.34 -0.90
C ILE A 56 5.62 -6.85 -1.02
N PRO A 57 6.67 -7.65 -0.81
CA PRO A 57 6.47 -9.11 -0.76
C PRO A 57 5.71 -9.51 0.51
N PRO A 58 4.99 -10.64 0.48
CA PRO A 58 4.26 -11.10 1.67
C PRO A 58 5.14 -11.29 2.89
N SER A 59 6.41 -11.64 2.71
CA SER A 59 7.37 -11.82 3.81
C SER A 59 7.64 -10.52 4.57
N ALA A 60 7.36 -9.37 3.98
CA ALA A 60 7.56 -8.05 4.60
C ALA A 60 6.29 -7.54 5.29
N PHE A 61 5.25 -8.35 5.40
CA PHE A 61 3.96 -7.90 5.90
C PHE A 61 3.39 -8.89 6.93
N ARG A 62 2.78 -8.35 7.99
CA ARG A 62 2.18 -9.16 9.05
C ARG A 62 0.86 -8.55 9.50
N VAL A 63 -0.14 -9.39 9.66
CA VAL A 63 -1.42 -8.99 10.28
C VAL A 63 -1.33 -9.29 11.76
N ILE A 64 -1.48 -8.27 12.59
CA ILE A 64 -1.35 -8.38 14.04
C ILE A 64 -2.72 -8.62 14.68
N GLU A 65 -3.75 -7.97 14.17
CA GLU A 65 -5.13 -8.13 14.63
C GLU A 65 -6.05 -8.12 13.42
N ALA A 66 -6.96 -9.09 13.35
CA ALA A 66 -7.88 -9.21 12.21
C ALA A 66 -9.35 -9.36 12.67
N ARG A 67 -9.67 -8.90 13.87
CA ARG A 67 -11.00 -9.06 14.46
C ARG A 67 -12.11 -8.47 13.60
N THR A 68 -11.83 -7.38 12.91
CA THR A 68 -12.83 -6.70 12.09
C THR A 68 -12.51 -6.74 10.60
N GLU A 69 -11.69 -7.70 10.18
CA GLU A 69 -11.29 -7.82 8.77
C GLU A 69 -12.47 -8.09 7.86
N ALA A 70 -12.53 -7.36 6.75
CA ALA A 70 -13.45 -7.62 5.65
C ALA A 70 -12.69 -7.51 4.33
N ARG A 71 -13.21 -8.16 3.30
CA ARG A 71 -12.54 -8.24 2.00
C ARG A 71 -13.48 -7.86 0.87
N TYR A 72 -12.97 -7.08 -0.07
CA TYR A 72 -13.62 -6.82 -1.34
C TYR A 72 -12.79 -7.50 -2.44
N VAL A 73 -13.40 -8.39 -3.21
CA VAL A 73 -12.70 -9.21 -4.21
C VAL A 73 -13.36 -9.01 -5.57
N PRO A 74 -13.07 -7.89 -6.27
CA PRO A 74 -13.68 -7.63 -7.58
C PRO A 74 -13.20 -8.60 -8.66
N LYS A 75 -11.95 -9.05 -8.56
CA LYS A 75 -11.33 -9.99 -9.51
C LYS A 75 -10.55 -11.05 -8.72
N PRO A 76 -11.18 -12.22 -8.44
CA PRO A 76 -10.54 -13.24 -7.62
C PRO A 76 -9.15 -13.68 -8.13
N GLU A 77 -8.95 -13.68 -9.43
CA GLU A 77 -7.66 -14.05 -10.02
C GLU A 77 -6.55 -13.04 -9.77
N VAL A 78 -6.89 -11.82 -9.36
CA VAL A 78 -5.89 -10.78 -9.07
C VAL A 78 -5.63 -10.67 -7.58
N GLY A 79 -6.67 -10.61 -6.76
CA GLY A 79 -6.50 -10.49 -5.32
C GLY A 79 -7.67 -9.84 -4.62
N ALA A 80 -7.41 -9.34 -3.42
CA ALA A 80 -8.42 -8.79 -2.53
C ALA A 80 -7.98 -7.45 -1.95
N PHE A 81 -8.96 -6.60 -1.62
CA PHE A 81 -8.75 -5.36 -0.87
C PHE A 81 -9.30 -5.57 0.53
N VAL A 82 -8.49 -5.33 1.55
CA VAL A 82 -8.82 -5.63 2.93
C VAL A 82 -9.06 -4.34 3.71
N PHE A 83 -10.20 -4.29 4.36
CA PHE A 83 -10.64 -3.12 5.10
C PHE A 83 -11.33 -3.54 6.40
N CYS A 84 -11.58 -2.57 7.27
CA CYS A 84 -12.27 -2.83 8.53
C CYS A 84 -13.79 -2.80 8.30
N ALA A 85 -14.48 -3.87 8.71
CA ALA A 85 -15.93 -3.94 8.59
C ALA A 85 -16.66 -2.97 9.52
N VAL A 86 -16.00 -2.48 10.56
CA VAL A 86 -16.60 -1.58 11.56
C VAL A 86 -16.39 -0.11 11.21
N CYS A 87 -15.15 0.30 10.96
CA CYS A 87 -14.86 1.72 10.67
C CYS A 87 -14.67 2.02 9.19
N GLY A 88 -14.59 0.99 8.34
CA GLY A 88 -14.52 1.15 6.88
C GLY A 88 -13.13 1.51 6.33
N VAL A 89 -12.13 1.66 7.17
CA VAL A 89 -10.80 2.08 6.69
C VAL A 89 -10.11 0.96 5.93
N HIS A 90 -9.65 1.26 4.72
CA HIS A 90 -8.86 0.35 3.91
C HIS A 90 -7.43 0.29 4.44
N VAL A 91 -6.90 -0.91 4.67
CA VAL A 91 -5.57 -1.08 5.27
C VAL A 91 -4.56 -1.66 4.28
N TYR A 92 -4.91 -2.72 3.58
CA TYR A 92 -3.99 -3.37 2.66
C TYR A 92 -4.74 -4.15 1.59
N GLY A 93 -3.99 -4.63 0.61
CA GLY A 93 -4.52 -5.55 -0.39
C GLY A 93 -3.56 -6.70 -0.60
N THR A 94 -4.05 -7.80 -1.13
CA THR A 94 -3.23 -8.94 -1.52
C THR A 94 -3.46 -9.21 -3.00
N GLY A 95 -2.44 -9.70 -3.68
CA GLY A 95 -2.58 -10.02 -5.09
C GLY A 95 -1.52 -10.98 -5.57
N HIS A 96 -1.69 -11.38 -6.82
CA HIS A 96 -0.75 -12.26 -7.49
C HIS A 96 -0.62 -11.83 -8.96
N MET A 97 0.58 -11.50 -9.37
CA MET A 97 0.90 -11.21 -10.77
C MET A 97 2.30 -11.69 -11.07
N GLU A 98 2.43 -12.54 -12.08
CA GLU A 98 3.75 -13.11 -12.41
C GLU A 98 4.76 -12.06 -12.82
N MET A 99 4.33 -11.02 -13.52
CA MET A 99 5.22 -9.92 -13.91
C MET A 99 5.78 -9.13 -12.72
N LEU A 100 5.15 -9.26 -11.55
CA LEU A 100 5.61 -8.62 -10.32
C LEU A 100 6.28 -9.61 -9.36
N GLY A 101 6.59 -10.81 -9.82
CA GLY A 101 7.27 -11.81 -9.03
C GLY A 101 6.36 -12.78 -8.28
N GLY A 102 5.07 -12.77 -8.54
CA GLY A 102 4.11 -13.67 -7.89
C GLY A 102 3.22 -12.96 -6.87
N ASP A 103 3.17 -13.50 -5.65
CA ASP A 103 2.34 -12.92 -4.59
C ASP A 103 2.90 -11.60 -4.08
N PHE A 104 2.02 -10.64 -3.83
CA PHE A 104 2.40 -9.36 -3.27
C PHE A 104 1.33 -8.84 -2.32
N VAL A 105 1.73 -7.84 -1.52
CA VAL A 105 0.83 -7.09 -0.66
C VAL A 105 0.95 -5.61 -1.04
N THR A 106 -0.17 -4.91 -1.12
CA THR A 106 -0.18 -3.45 -1.25
C THR A 106 -0.62 -2.86 0.08
N VAL A 107 0.24 -2.10 0.71
CA VAL A 107 -0.08 -1.51 2.01
C VAL A 107 -0.47 -0.04 1.83
N ASN A 108 -1.55 0.37 2.49
CA ASN A 108 -2.01 1.75 2.47
C ASN A 108 -1.14 2.58 3.42
N LEU A 109 -0.33 3.48 2.87
CA LEU A 109 0.56 4.31 3.67
C LEU A 109 -0.20 5.21 4.65
N ASP A 110 -1.40 5.63 4.29
CA ASP A 110 -2.22 6.48 5.16
C ASP A 110 -2.79 5.72 6.36
N ALA A 111 -2.70 4.40 6.36
CA ALA A 111 -3.09 3.56 7.49
C ALA A 111 -1.92 3.28 8.45
N LEU A 112 -0.72 3.74 8.12
CA LEU A 112 0.47 3.54 8.96
C LEU A 112 0.75 4.79 9.79
N ASP A 113 1.24 4.57 11.02
CA ASP A 113 1.27 5.62 12.03
C ASP A 113 2.39 6.66 11.86
N GLU A 114 3.60 6.26 11.46
CA GLU A 114 4.77 7.13 11.54
C GLU A 114 5.54 7.24 10.22
N VAL A 115 4.80 7.25 9.10
CA VAL A 115 5.41 7.45 7.79
C VAL A 115 5.88 8.92 7.68
N PRO A 116 7.11 9.18 7.19
CA PRO A 116 7.60 10.55 7.01
C PRO A 116 6.94 11.20 5.79
N ARG A 117 5.69 11.61 5.96
CA ARG A 117 4.77 11.99 4.88
C ARG A 117 5.30 13.13 4.00
N ALA A 118 5.95 14.12 4.60
CA ALA A 118 6.47 15.25 3.86
C ALA A 118 7.63 14.89 2.93
N GLU A 119 8.30 13.77 3.18
CA GLU A 119 9.46 13.32 2.41
C GLU A 119 9.13 12.27 1.37
N VAL A 120 7.89 11.75 1.38
CA VAL A 120 7.48 10.68 0.46
C VAL A 120 6.95 11.27 -0.84
N GLN A 121 7.49 10.79 -1.96
CA GLN A 121 6.99 11.13 -3.28
C GLN A 121 6.00 10.06 -3.73
N VAL A 122 4.87 10.51 -4.27
CA VAL A 122 3.79 9.63 -4.73
C VAL A 122 3.64 9.76 -6.24
N GLY A 123 3.74 8.65 -6.94
CA GLY A 123 3.47 8.61 -8.37
C GLY A 123 2.00 8.35 -8.65
N ILE A 124 1.52 8.88 -9.76
CA ILE A 124 0.18 8.56 -10.26
C ILE A 124 0.32 7.45 -11.28
N LEU A 125 -0.15 6.27 -10.94
CA LEU A 125 -0.14 5.11 -11.85
C LEU A 125 -1.39 5.13 -12.71
N ASP A 126 -1.20 5.01 -14.02
CA ASP A 126 -2.31 5.07 -14.97
C ASP A 126 -2.97 3.70 -15.15
N GLY A 127 -3.87 3.37 -14.25
CA GLY A 127 -4.75 2.21 -14.41
C GLY A 127 -6.04 2.52 -15.16
N ARG A 128 -6.38 3.82 -15.28
CA ARG A 128 -7.60 4.25 -15.99
C ARG A 128 -7.56 3.88 -17.47
N ASP A 129 -6.46 4.20 -18.13
CA ASP A 129 -6.27 3.91 -19.56
C ASP A 129 -5.41 2.66 -19.78
N GLU A 130 -5.13 1.94 -18.69
CA GLU A 130 -4.40 0.67 -18.67
C GLU A 130 -3.00 0.74 -19.31
N THR A 131 -2.36 1.90 -19.25
CA THR A 131 -0.96 2.02 -19.70
C THR A 131 0.02 1.54 -18.66
N TRP A 132 -0.40 1.56 -17.39
CA TRP A 132 0.39 1.16 -16.22
C TRP A 132 1.72 1.90 -16.12
N THR A 133 1.72 3.14 -16.57
CA THR A 133 2.87 4.03 -16.48
C THR A 133 2.59 5.11 -15.44
N ILE A 134 3.66 5.77 -14.97
CA ILE A 134 3.54 6.88 -14.05
C ILE A 134 3.27 8.15 -14.87
N VAL A 135 2.10 8.75 -14.68
CA VAL A 135 1.65 9.92 -15.46
C VAL A 135 1.67 11.22 -14.68
N GLY A 136 2.06 11.16 -13.41
CA GLY A 136 2.19 12.34 -12.57
C GLY A 136 2.90 12.01 -11.28
N GLN A 137 3.32 13.03 -10.54
CA GLN A 137 4.05 12.82 -9.30
C GLN A 137 3.90 14.03 -8.38
N GLY A 138 3.86 13.77 -7.09
CA GLY A 138 3.79 14.83 -6.09
C GLY A 138 4.05 14.29 -4.69
N PRO A 139 4.14 15.18 -3.69
CA PRO A 139 4.39 14.76 -2.32
C PRO A 139 3.15 14.13 -1.68
N LEU A 140 3.37 13.26 -0.70
CA LEU A 140 2.29 12.68 0.09
C LEU A 140 1.59 13.73 0.97
N ILE A 141 2.35 14.57 1.60
CA ILE A 141 1.92 15.69 2.45
C ILE A 141 0.99 15.28 3.60
N GLY A 142 0.87 16.15 4.53
CA GLY A 142 -0.05 16.05 5.62
C GLY A 142 0.42 15.28 6.79
#